data_a64d12093b5911a0f87e47fdcf1e84fb
#
_entry.id   a64d12093b5911a0f87e47fdcf1e84fb
#
_cell.length_a   1.000
_cell.length_b   1.000
_cell.length_c   1.000
_cell.angle_alpha   90.00
_cell.angle_beta   90.00
_cell.angle_gamma   90.00
#
_symmetry.space_group_name_H-M   'P 1'
#
loop_
_entity.id
_entity.type
_entity.pdbx_description
1 polymer ?
#
loop_
_entity_poly.entity_id
_entity_poly.type
_entity_poly.pdbx_seq_one_letter_code
_entity_poly.pdbx_strand_id
1 'polypeptide(L)'
;MKISVQNPGITDVLGMDEGFAAIKKAGFDAVDFDLSSFYRWDDIINGRKCDFFFDGKTLWNYVEEAKKAAEKYGIEFGQVHAPFPCYIPKCPEGTANVQETVKLSIDACGYLGCDKIVVHPAFDGSARYPSLTHEEEYKLNIDFYSSLIPSLKKNHVVCCLENMWKQDWGTKKIYTACCSDMNEAARYIDELNAIAGEKLFGFCLDTGHLLLLSLDVYDCIVALGNRIVALHIHDNNGVDDEHVLPYTGVLNWSRFIKGLREISYKGTINFETCGVHRKFPKELLPSMLSLLADTGKYFDEKINAPEEQ
;
A
#
# COMPACT_ATOMS: atom_id res chain seq x y z
N MET A 1 -7.92 -14.91 -9.05
CA MET A 1 -7.36 -13.56 -8.94
C MET A 1 -5.86 -13.61 -9.18
N LYS A 2 -5.18 -12.48 -9.50
CA LYS A 2 -3.70 -12.44 -9.52
C LYS A 2 -3.16 -12.41 -8.10
N ILE A 3 -2.00 -13.03 -7.90
CA ILE A 3 -1.29 -13.05 -6.62
C ILE A 3 -0.04 -12.18 -6.75
N SER A 4 0.13 -11.25 -5.83
CA SER A 4 1.19 -10.23 -5.83
C SER A 4 1.92 -10.19 -4.49
N VAL A 5 3.14 -9.70 -4.50
CA VAL A 5 3.97 -9.49 -3.31
C VAL A 5 4.75 -8.18 -3.42
N GLN A 6 4.90 -7.48 -2.31
CA GLN A 6 5.72 -6.27 -2.25
C GLN A 6 7.21 -6.64 -2.40
N ASN A 7 7.94 -5.88 -3.22
CA ASN A 7 9.32 -6.20 -3.59
C ASN A 7 10.41 -5.92 -2.54
N PRO A 8 10.29 -4.99 -1.57
CA PRO A 8 11.32 -4.75 -0.56
C PRO A 8 11.68 -6.02 0.23
N GLY A 9 12.98 -6.16 0.53
CA GLY A 9 13.52 -7.36 1.17
C GLY A 9 13.72 -8.54 0.23
N ILE A 10 13.12 -8.54 -0.97
CA ILE A 10 13.39 -9.51 -2.03
C ILE A 10 14.41 -8.92 -3.00
N THR A 11 14.07 -7.82 -3.64
CA THR A 11 14.98 -7.15 -4.60
C THR A 11 16.18 -6.49 -3.92
N ASP A 12 16.05 -6.07 -2.66
CA ASP A 12 17.17 -5.54 -1.87
C ASP A 12 18.24 -6.61 -1.59
N VAL A 13 17.83 -7.87 -1.41
CA VAL A 13 18.71 -9.00 -1.07
C VAL A 13 19.26 -9.70 -2.30
N LEU A 14 18.44 -9.82 -3.35
CA LEU A 14 18.76 -10.59 -4.55
C LEU A 14 19.21 -9.72 -5.73
N GLY A 15 18.95 -8.42 -5.69
CA GLY A 15 19.00 -7.54 -6.86
C GLY A 15 17.71 -7.65 -7.69
N MET A 16 17.53 -6.70 -8.63
CA MET A 16 16.28 -6.59 -9.40
C MET A 16 16.02 -7.85 -10.23
N ASP A 17 16.97 -8.28 -11.04
CA ASP A 17 16.79 -9.41 -11.97
C ASP A 17 16.54 -10.74 -11.23
N GLU A 18 17.42 -11.09 -10.27
CA GLU A 18 17.25 -12.33 -9.50
C GLU A 18 16.00 -12.28 -8.58
N GLY A 19 15.63 -11.10 -8.08
CA GLY A 19 14.44 -10.89 -7.26
C GLY A 19 13.16 -11.19 -8.04
N PHE A 20 13.01 -10.64 -9.25
CA PHE A 20 11.86 -10.93 -10.13
C PHE A 20 11.84 -12.41 -10.56
N ALA A 21 13.01 -13.01 -10.84
CA ALA A 21 13.11 -14.44 -11.11
C ALA A 21 12.61 -15.29 -9.93
N ALA A 22 12.97 -14.92 -8.70
CA ALA A 22 12.54 -15.62 -7.49
C ALA A 22 11.03 -15.46 -7.24
N ILE A 23 10.48 -14.27 -7.41
CA ILE A 23 9.05 -13.98 -7.33
C ILE A 23 8.27 -14.84 -8.32
N LYS A 24 8.70 -14.87 -9.60
CA LYS A 24 8.07 -15.71 -10.63
C LYS A 24 8.13 -17.18 -10.29
N LYS A 25 9.31 -17.66 -9.88
CA LYS A 25 9.52 -19.06 -9.52
C LYS A 25 8.68 -19.51 -8.33
N ALA A 26 8.43 -18.62 -7.39
CA ALA A 26 7.54 -18.86 -6.24
C ALA A 26 6.07 -19.01 -6.64
N GLY A 27 5.66 -18.49 -7.79
CA GLY A 27 4.32 -18.62 -8.32
C GLY A 27 3.47 -17.36 -8.20
N PHE A 28 4.09 -16.19 -8.03
CA PHE A 28 3.40 -14.89 -8.11
C PHE A 28 3.16 -14.47 -9.57
N ASP A 29 2.09 -13.70 -9.77
CA ASP A 29 1.71 -13.13 -11.06
C ASP A 29 2.18 -11.68 -11.20
N ALA A 30 2.28 -10.97 -10.07
CA ALA A 30 2.54 -9.54 -10.05
C ALA A 30 3.41 -9.12 -8.85
N VAL A 31 3.86 -7.87 -8.89
CA VAL A 31 4.62 -7.20 -7.84
C VAL A 31 3.87 -5.95 -7.40
N ASP A 32 3.86 -5.70 -6.10
CA ASP A 32 3.64 -4.38 -5.51
C ASP A 32 4.98 -3.66 -5.46
N PHE A 33 5.12 -2.62 -6.29
CA PHE A 33 6.41 -1.97 -6.52
C PHE A 33 6.57 -0.77 -5.59
N ASP A 34 7.38 -0.94 -4.56
CA ASP A 34 7.61 0.09 -3.54
C ASP A 34 8.60 1.15 -4.01
N LEU A 35 8.19 2.40 -3.91
CA LEU A 35 9.04 3.58 -4.07
C LEU A 35 9.23 4.35 -2.75
N SER A 36 8.54 3.94 -1.68
CA SER A 36 8.57 4.64 -0.39
C SER A 36 9.92 4.56 0.30
N SER A 37 10.62 3.43 0.16
CA SER A 37 11.92 3.14 0.79
C SER A 37 13.04 4.09 0.38
N PHE A 38 12.90 4.84 -0.73
CA PHE A 38 13.95 5.69 -1.27
C PHE A 38 13.97 7.11 -0.70
N TYR A 39 12.94 7.54 0.04
CA TYR A 39 12.94 8.84 0.67
C TYR A 39 13.13 8.70 2.18
N ARG A 40 14.33 9.01 2.65
CA ARG A 40 14.71 8.82 4.06
C ARG A 40 13.96 9.80 4.95
N TRP A 41 13.49 9.29 6.10
CA TRP A 41 12.79 10.09 7.11
C TRP A 41 13.54 11.37 7.51
N ASP A 42 14.86 11.28 7.75
CA ASP A 42 15.67 12.45 8.10
C ASP A 42 15.70 13.54 7.02
N ASP A 43 15.58 13.17 5.75
CA ASP A 43 15.53 14.14 4.66
C ASP A 43 14.15 14.80 4.60
N ILE A 44 13.10 14.01 4.76
CA ILE A 44 11.72 14.46 4.75
C ILE A 44 11.48 15.51 5.86
N ILE A 45 11.79 15.18 7.12
CA ILE A 45 11.52 16.08 8.26
C ILE A 45 12.37 17.35 8.28
N ASN A 46 13.48 17.37 7.55
CA ASN A 46 14.35 18.53 7.40
C ASN A 46 14.13 19.27 6.06
N GLY A 47 13.12 18.93 5.30
CA GLY A 47 12.80 19.57 4.03
C GLY A 47 13.86 19.38 2.93
N ARG A 48 14.74 18.39 3.05
CA ARG A 48 15.75 18.11 2.04
C ARG A 48 15.18 17.27 0.90
N LYS A 49 15.55 17.58 -0.33
CA LYS A 49 15.20 16.78 -1.51
C LYS A 49 16.02 15.51 -1.55
N CYS A 50 15.39 14.41 -1.94
CA CYS A 50 16.03 13.12 -2.16
C CYS A 50 16.51 13.01 -3.61
N ASP A 51 17.80 12.79 -3.82
CA ASP A 51 18.38 12.70 -5.19
C ASP A 51 17.69 11.59 -6.02
N PHE A 52 17.27 10.48 -5.39
CA PHE A 52 16.57 9.42 -6.09
C PHE A 52 15.40 9.94 -6.95
N PHE A 53 14.61 10.88 -6.42
CA PHE A 53 13.46 11.46 -7.12
C PHE A 53 13.81 12.73 -7.91
N PHE A 54 14.78 13.51 -7.44
CA PHE A 54 14.97 14.89 -7.93
C PHE A 54 16.19 15.11 -8.82
N ASP A 55 17.05 14.09 -9.03
CA ASP A 55 18.19 14.20 -9.96
C ASP A 55 17.81 14.04 -11.44
N GLY A 56 16.55 13.76 -11.73
CA GLY A 56 16.00 13.61 -13.06
C GLY A 56 16.34 12.30 -13.78
N LYS A 57 17.08 11.38 -13.15
CA LYS A 57 17.52 10.13 -13.80
C LYS A 57 17.45 8.87 -12.93
N THR A 58 17.73 8.95 -11.63
CA THR A 58 17.89 7.75 -10.79
C THR A 58 16.58 6.99 -10.66
N LEU A 59 15.46 7.65 -10.40
CA LEU A 59 14.12 7.04 -10.42
C LEU A 59 13.88 6.31 -11.75
N TRP A 60 14.11 6.97 -12.87
CA TRP A 60 13.80 6.40 -14.18
C TRP A 60 14.69 5.22 -14.55
N ASN A 61 15.97 5.24 -14.17
CA ASN A 61 16.87 4.09 -14.33
C ASN A 61 16.37 2.89 -13.51
N TYR A 62 15.96 3.11 -12.26
CA TYR A 62 15.43 2.07 -11.39
C TYR A 62 14.14 1.47 -11.92
N VAL A 63 13.21 2.31 -12.36
CA VAL A 63 11.93 1.91 -12.95
C VAL A 63 12.14 1.15 -14.26
N GLU A 64 13.09 1.58 -15.10
CA GLU A 64 13.46 0.90 -16.35
C GLU A 64 14.07 -0.47 -16.10
N GLU A 65 14.91 -0.61 -15.07
CA GLU A 65 15.49 -1.90 -14.66
C GLU A 65 14.38 -2.87 -14.20
N ALA A 66 13.46 -2.38 -13.38
CA ALA A 66 12.31 -3.17 -12.92
C ALA A 66 11.42 -3.61 -14.08
N LYS A 67 11.14 -2.71 -15.03
CA LYS A 67 10.33 -3.02 -16.22
C LYS A 67 10.94 -4.12 -17.06
N LYS A 68 12.25 -4.04 -17.33
CA LYS A 68 12.99 -5.09 -18.07
C LYS A 68 12.95 -6.43 -17.34
N ALA A 69 13.12 -6.43 -16.02
CA ALA A 69 13.03 -7.67 -15.23
C ALA A 69 11.61 -8.25 -15.27
N ALA A 70 10.59 -7.42 -15.14
CA ALA A 70 9.19 -7.81 -15.22
C ALA A 70 8.84 -8.42 -16.58
N GLU A 71 9.23 -7.78 -17.67
CA GLU A 71 9.04 -8.28 -19.04
C GLU A 71 9.77 -9.63 -19.27
N LYS A 72 11.02 -9.73 -18.81
CA LYS A 72 11.85 -10.93 -18.93
C LYS A 72 11.22 -12.15 -18.27
N TYR A 73 10.60 -11.98 -17.12
CA TYR A 73 10.03 -13.09 -16.33
C TYR A 73 8.51 -13.23 -16.45
N GLY A 74 7.84 -12.32 -17.17
CA GLY A 74 6.40 -12.32 -17.31
C GLY A 74 5.70 -12.07 -15.96
N ILE A 75 6.17 -11.06 -15.22
CA ILE A 75 5.57 -10.54 -14.00
C ILE A 75 4.91 -9.20 -14.34
N GLU A 76 3.74 -8.93 -13.79
CA GLU A 76 3.06 -7.65 -13.93
C GLU A 76 3.31 -6.75 -12.71
N PHE A 77 3.01 -5.45 -12.82
CA PHE A 77 2.92 -4.55 -11.68
C PHE A 77 1.46 -4.50 -11.22
N GLY A 78 1.16 -5.08 -10.07
CA GLY A 78 -0.20 -5.14 -9.51
C GLY A 78 -0.65 -3.84 -8.88
N GLN A 79 0.28 -3.15 -8.25
CA GLN A 79 0.17 -1.81 -7.68
C GLN A 79 1.57 -1.22 -7.47
N VAL A 80 1.64 0.10 -7.25
CA VAL A 80 2.86 0.83 -6.86
C VAL A 80 2.60 1.49 -5.51
N HIS A 81 3.61 1.58 -4.64
CA HIS A 81 3.51 2.28 -3.37
C HIS A 81 4.31 3.59 -3.41
N ALA A 82 3.65 4.72 -3.15
CA ALA A 82 4.27 6.05 -3.16
C ALA A 82 5.00 6.36 -1.83
N PRO A 83 5.95 7.31 -1.83
CA PRO A 83 6.59 7.81 -0.61
C PRO A 83 5.60 8.46 0.35
N PHE A 84 5.90 8.32 1.64
CA PHE A 84 5.16 8.91 2.76
C PHE A 84 6.14 9.38 3.86
N PRO A 85 5.69 10.19 4.85
CA PRO A 85 4.36 10.73 5.09
C PRO A 85 4.03 11.92 4.18
N CYS A 86 2.78 12.05 3.77
CA CYS A 86 2.33 13.12 2.86
C CYS A 86 2.07 14.47 3.54
N TYR A 87 2.23 14.54 4.86
CA TYR A 87 2.18 15.77 5.66
C TYR A 87 3.20 15.72 6.80
N ILE A 88 4.00 16.77 6.93
CA ILE A 88 5.01 16.92 7.98
C ILE A 88 4.68 18.17 8.77
N PRO A 89 4.21 18.05 10.03
CA PRO A 89 3.96 19.20 10.88
C PRO A 89 5.19 20.10 10.99
N LYS A 90 5.00 21.42 10.85
CA LYS A 90 6.07 22.44 10.94
C LYS A 90 7.18 22.37 9.89
N CYS A 91 7.04 21.54 8.86
CA CYS A 91 7.97 21.49 7.73
C CYS A 91 7.21 21.53 6.39
N PRO A 92 6.74 22.72 5.94
CA PRO A 92 6.02 22.85 4.66
C PRO A 92 6.84 22.42 3.46
N GLU A 93 8.16 22.65 3.48
CA GLU A 93 9.06 22.22 2.41
C GLU A 93 9.14 20.70 2.31
N GLY A 94 9.24 19.99 3.44
CA GLY A 94 9.22 18.53 3.48
C GLY A 94 7.90 17.98 2.94
N THR A 95 6.77 18.56 3.37
CA THR A 95 5.44 18.23 2.85
C THR A 95 5.38 18.42 1.33
N ALA A 96 5.79 19.57 0.82
CA ALA A 96 5.77 19.87 -0.62
C ALA A 96 6.68 18.90 -1.42
N ASN A 97 7.86 18.59 -0.89
CA ASN A 97 8.79 17.66 -1.54
C ASN A 97 8.19 16.25 -1.63
N VAL A 98 7.60 15.70 -0.54
CA VAL A 98 6.96 14.38 -0.61
C VAL A 98 5.78 14.38 -1.57
N GLN A 99 4.92 15.40 -1.53
CA GLN A 99 3.79 15.50 -2.46
C GLN A 99 4.23 15.58 -3.93
N GLU A 100 5.39 16.16 -4.20
CA GLU A 100 5.98 16.14 -5.55
C GLU A 100 6.50 14.75 -5.92
N THR A 101 7.11 14.01 -4.98
CA THR A 101 7.52 12.61 -5.26
C THR A 101 6.34 11.70 -5.49
N VAL A 102 5.18 11.95 -4.87
CA VAL A 102 3.93 11.22 -5.18
C VAL A 102 3.54 11.40 -6.65
N LYS A 103 3.62 12.62 -7.19
CA LYS A 103 3.34 12.86 -8.62
C LYS A 103 4.33 12.15 -9.54
N LEU A 104 5.63 12.16 -9.19
CA LEU A 104 6.65 11.41 -9.92
C LEU A 104 6.39 9.89 -9.85
N SER A 105 5.90 9.40 -8.72
CA SER A 105 5.53 7.99 -8.55
C SER A 105 4.29 7.61 -9.37
N ILE A 106 3.32 8.52 -9.55
CA ILE A 106 2.19 8.34 -10.47
C ILE A 106 2.70 8.24 -11.93
N ASP A 107 3.63 9.11 -12.33
CA ASP A 107 4.22 9.05 -13.68
C ASP A 107 5.01 7.73 -13.86
N ALA A 108 5.74 7.27 -12.85
CA ALA A 108 6.44 5.98 -12.87
C ALA A 108 5.45 4.79 -12.93
N CYS A 109 4.36 4.84 -12.18
CA CYS A 109 3.29 3.84 -12.19
C CYS A 109 2.71 3.66 -13.62
N GLY A 110 2.35 4.78 -14.27
CA GLY A 110 1.88 4.75 -15.67
C GLY A 110 2.94 4.23 -16.64
N TYR A 111 4.22 4.60 -16.46
CA TYR A 111 5.32 4.09 -17.29
C TYR A 111 5.52 2.57 -17.17
N LEU A 112 5.32 2.01 -15.98
CA LEU A 112 5.35 0.57 -15.71
C LEU A 112 4.13 -0.17 -16.30
N GLY A 113 3.12 0.54 -16.78
CA GLY A 113 1.84 -0.06 -17.21
C GLY A 113 0.98 -0.55 -16.05
N CYS A 114 1.22 -0.02 -14.86
CA CYS A 114 0.42 -0.29 -13.68
C CYS A 114 -0.75 0.69 -13.58
N ASP A 115 -1.94 0.21 -13.22
CA ASP A 115 -3.16 0.99 -13.15
C ASP A 115 -3.52 1.48 -11.74
N LYS A 116 -2.72 1.16 -10.72
CA LYS A 116 -2.99 1.49 -9.32
C LYS A 116 -1.75 1.96 -8.59
N ILE A 117 -1.92 3.01 -7.78
CA ILE A 117 -0.89 3.49 -6.85
C ILE A 117 -1.49 3.68 -5.46
N VAL A 118 -0.85 3.14 -4.44
CA VAL A 118 -1.18 3.40 -3.04
C VAL A 118 -0.50 4.68 -2.58
N VAL A 119 -1.29 5.59 -2.04
CA VAL A 119 -0.82 6.89 -1.52
C VAL A 119 -1.41 7.08 -0.12
N HIS A 120 -0.55 7.14 0.88
CA HIS A 120 -0.99 7.38 2.26
C HIS A 120 -1.70 8.72 2.38
N PRO A 121 -2.76 8.83 3.19
CA PRO A 121 -3.37 10.10 3.55
C PRO A 121 -2.35 11.07 4.18
N ALA A 122 -2.60 12.36 3.99
CA ALA A 122 -1.87 13.43 4.64
C ALA A 122 -2.46 13.66 6.05
N PHE A 123 -1.75 13.28 7.10
CA PHE A 123 -2.21 13.44 8.48
C PHE A 123 -1.06 13.75 9.44
N ASP A 124 -1.38 14.40 10.58
CA ASP A 124 -0.41 14.58 11.64
C ASP A 124 -0.21 13.28 12.41
N GLY A 125 0.98 12.68 12.31
CA GLY A 125 1.35 11.46 13.03
C GLY A 125 1.42 11.60 14.56
N SER A 126 1.25 12.82 15.10
CA SER A 126 1.23 13.06 16.55
C SER A 126 -0.06 12.49 17.17
N ALA A 127 0.09 11.49 18.05
CA ALA A 127 -1.04 10.84 18.69
C ALA A 127 -1.65 11.66 19.86
N ARG A 128 -0.81 12.41 20.61
CA ARG A 128 -1.26 13.15 21.80
C ARG A 128 -1.68 14.58 21.53
N TYR A 129 -0.97 15.26 20.66
CA TYR A 129 -1.11 16.69 20.42
C TYR A 129 -1.11 16.95 18.92
N PRO A 130 -2.15 16.49 18.19
CA PRO A 130 -2.23 16.75 16.76
C PRO A 130 -2.32 18.26 16.52
N SER A 131 -1.62 18.73 15.51
CA SER A 131 -1.61 20.13 15.10
C SER A 131 -2.84 20.50 14.25
N LEU A 132 -3.57 19.50 13.76
CA LEU A 132 -4.77 19.64 12.94
C LEU A 132 -5.99 19.12 13.69
N THR A 133 -7.10 19.80 13.55
CA THR A 133 -8.42 19.28 13.87
C THR A 133 -8.85 18.26 12.82
N HIS A 134 -9.84 17.44 13.11
CA HIS A 134 -10.39 16.47 12.16
C HIS A 134 -10.89 17.13 10.84
N GLU A 135 -11.56 18.29 10.96
CA GLU A 135 -12.04 19.05 9.79
C GLU A 135 -10.89 19.61 8.94
N GLU A 136 -9.83 20.12 9.59
CA GLU A 136 -8.64 20.59 8.89
C GLU A 136 -7.90 19.45 8.22
N GLU A 137 -7.80 18.27 8.84
CA GLU A 137 -7.20 17.06 8.27
C GLU A 137 -8.04 16.56 7.08
N TYR A 138 -9.37 16.57 7.20
CA TYR A 138 -10.26 16.22 6.10
C TYR A 138 -10.05 17.13 4.89
N LYS A 139 -10.09 18.45 5.11
CA LYS A 139 -9.86 19.42 4.05
C LYS A 139 -8.47 19.30 3.42
N LEU A 140 -7.43 19.12 4.24
CA LEU A 140 -6.06 18.90 3.77
C LEU A 140 -5.99 17.71 2.77
N ASN A 141 -6.65 16.60 3.08
CA ASN A 141 -6.69 15.43 2.22
C ASN A 141 -7.47 15.66 0.93
N ILE A 142 -8.64 16.32 1.00
CA ILE A 142 -9.38 16.68 -0.22
C ILE A 142 -8.53 17.56 -1.13
N ASP A 143 -7.85 18.60 -0.59
CA ASP A 143 -6.98 19.48 -1.36
C ASP A 143 -5.76 18.71 -1.93
N PHE A 144 -5.11 17.87 -1.12
CA PHE A 144 -3.95 17.07 -1.53
C PHE A 144 -4.29 16.09 -2.66
N TYR A 145 -5.25 15.21 -2.45
CA TYR A 145 -5.63 14.21 -3.45
C TYR A 145 -6.21 14.84 -4.72
N SER A 146 -6.97 15.94 -4.60
CA SER A 146 -7.46 16.67 -5.76
C SER A 146 -6.32 17.23 -6.61
N SER A 147 -5.19 17.60 -5.98
CA SER A 147 -3.99 18.08 -6.68
C SER A 147 -3.32 16.99 -7.56
N LEU A 148 -3.61 15.71 -7.30
CA LEU A 148 -3.08 14.56 -8.05
C LEU A 148 -3.90 14.26 -9.31
N ILE A 149 -5.15 14.72 -9.41
CA ILE A 149 -6.07 14.40 -10.51
C ILE A 149 -5.46 14.58 -11.91
N PRO A 150 -4.74 15.68 -12.22
CA PRO A 150 -4.14 15.83 -13.54
C PRO A 150 -3.12 14.72 -13.88
N SER A 151 -2.28 14.32 -12.92
CA SER A 151 -1.29 13.25 -13.10
C SER A 151 -1.96 11.88 -13.22
N LEU A 152 -2.98 11.61 -12.42
CA LEU A 152 -3.76 10.36 -12.47
C LEU A 152 -4.44 10.20 -13.83
N LYS A 153 -5.12 11.25 -14.33
CA LYS A 153 -5.75 11.24 -15.66
C LYS A 153 -4.75 11.01 -16.78
N LYS A 154 -3.64 11.75 -16.75
CA LYS A 154 -2.57 11.65 -17.76
C LYS A 154 -2.04 10.22 -17.89
N ASN A 155 -1.89 9.53 -16.76
CA ASN A 155 -1.26 8.21 -16.68
C ASN A 155 -2.27 7.05 -16.63
N HIS A 156 -3.57 7.31 -16.60
CA HIS A 156 -4.64 6.32 -16.45
C HIS A 156 -4.47 5.46 -15.18
N VAL A 157 -4.11 6.10 -14.07
CA VAL A 157 -3.83 5.46 -12.78
C VAL A 157 -4.90 5.80 -11.76
N VAL A 158 -5.34 4.80 -11.00
CA VAL A 158 -6.23 4.95 -9.83
C VAL A 158 -5.38 5.13 -8.59
N CYS A 159 -5.63 6.19 -7.83
CA CYS A 159 -5.02 6.42 -6.52
C CYS A 159 -5.81 5.68 -5.44
N CYS A 160 -5.14 4.83 -4.68
CA CYS A 160 -5.73 4.06 -3.58
C CYS A 160 -5.35 4.70 -2.25
N LEU A 161 -6.34 5.24 -1.53
CA LEU A 161 -6.18 5.69 -0.15
C LEU A 161 -6.09 4.46 0.76
N GLU A 162 -5.40 4.59 1.89
CA GLU A 162 -5.18 3.48 2.82
C GLU A 162 -5.66 3.81 4.24
N ASN A 163 -6.13 2.80 4.98
CA ASN A 163 -6.50 2.96 6.39
C ASN A 163 -5.26 3.06 7.26
N MET A 164 -5.13 4.17 8.00
CA MET A 164 -3.95 4.49 8.79
C MET A 164 -4.19 4.38 10.29
N TRP A 165 -3.10 4.33 11.02
CA TRP A 165 -3.03 4.37 12.48
C TRP A 165 -1.95 5.35 12.95
N LYS A 166 -1.95 5.70 14.22
CA LYS A 166 -0.87 6.46 14.85
C LYS A 166 -0.58 5.96 16.26
N GLN A 167 0.64 6.11 16.73
CA GLN A 167 1.08 5.62 18.03
C GLN A 167 1.64 6.74 18.89
N ASP A 168 1.27 6.73 20.15
CA ASP A 168 2.03 7.42 21.19
C ASP A 168 3.27 6.58 21.55
N TRP A 169 4.40 6.95 21.02
CA TRP A 169 5.66 6.21 21.22
C TRP A 169 6.09 6.11 22.69
N GLY A 170 5.65 7.05 23.56
CA GLY A 170 5.94 7.02 25.00
C GLY A 170 5.11 5.98 25.75
N THR A 171 3.83 5.83 25.43
CA THR A 171 2.91 4.88 26.09
C THR A 171 2.63 3.63 25.28
N LYS A 172 3.07 3.59 24.03
CA LYS A 172 2.76 2.52 23.05
C LYS A 172 1.27 2.40 22.71
N LYS A 173 0.44 3.35 23.15
CA LYS A 173 -0.98 3.33 22.84
C LYS A 173 -1.22 3.67 21.37
N ILE A 174 -2.06 2.85 20.72
CA ILE A 174 -2.51 3.05 19.33
C ILE A 174 -3.76 3.91 19.30
N TYR A 175 -3.87 4.75 18.28
CA TYR A 175 -4.98 5.67 18.03
C TYR A 175 -5.40 5.58 16.57
N THR A 176 -6.66 5.89 16.32
CA THR A 176 -7.19 6.07 14.96
C THR A 176 -6.46 7.21 14.23
N ALA A 177 -6.29 7.03 12.93
CA ALA A 177 -5.78 8.06 12.04
C ALA A 177 -6.70 8.19 10.82
N CYS A 178 -6.31 8.97 9.83
CA CYS A 178 -7.09 9.20 8.63
C CYS A 178 -7.46 7.88 7.95
N CYS A 179 -8.67 7.78 7.44
CA CYS A 179 -9.22 6.60 6.78
C CYS A 179 -9.33 5.33 7.65
N SER A 180 -9.16 5.40 8.97
CA SER A 180 -9.41 4.28 9.88
C SER A 180 -10.90 4.07 10.21
N ASP A 181 -11.75 5.10 10.04
CA ASP A 181 -13.20 4.96 10.01
C ASP A 181 -13.64 4.68 8.57
N MET A 182 -14.31 3.54 8.35
CA MET A 182 -14.69 3.10 7.00
C MET A 182 -15.76 3.99 6.36
N ASN A 183 -16.60 4.68 7.15
CA ASN A 183 -17.55 5.65 6.61
C ASN A 183 -16.84 6.92 6.15
N GLU A 184 -15.86 7.38 6.91
CA GLU A 184 -14.99 8.48 6.51
C GLU A 184 -14.19 8.13 5.25
N ALA A 185 -13.58 6.95 5.20
CA ALA A 185 -12.86 6.45 4.04
C ALA A 185 -13.74 6.41 2.79
N ALA A 186 -14.97 5.89 2.92
CA ALA A 186 -15.96 5.89 1.84
C ALA A 186 -16.30 7.31 1.39
N ARG A 187 -16.49 8.26 2.33
CA ARG A 187 -16.77 9.66 2.03
C ARG A 187 -15.64 10.31 1.23
N TYR A 188 -14.36 10.09 1.62
CA TYR A 188 -13.21 10.56 0.84
C TYR A 188 -13.26 10.08 -0.61
N ILE A 189 -13.43 8.78 -0.80
CA ILE A 189 -13.45 8.17 -2.14
C ILE A 189 -14.57 8.74 -3.01
N ASP A 190 -15.78 8.83 -2.44
CA ASP A 190 -16.96 9.30 -3.17
C ASP A 190 -16.83 10.79 -3.53
N GLU A 191 -16.36 11.65 -2.61
CA GLU A 191 -16.16 13.08 -2.85
C GLU A 191 -15.05 13.33 -3.87
N LEU A 192 -13.91 12.64 -3.75
CA LEU A 192 -12.78 12.78 -4.67
C LEU A 192 -13.15 12.32 -6.10
N ASN A 193 -13.90 11.24 -6.24
CA ASN A 193 -14.41 10.78 -7.53
C ASN A 193 -15.43 11.76 -8.13
N ALA A 194 -16.28 12.38 -7.29
CA ALA A 194 -17.19 13.43 -7.74
C ALA A 194 -16.42 14.68 -8.24
N ILE A 195 -15.37 15.10 -7.54
CA ILE A 195 -14.49 16.20 -7.96
C ILE A 195 -13.77 15.85 -9.28
N ALA A 196 -13.28 14.62 -9.42
CA ALA A 196 -12.59 14.16 -10.62
C ALA A 196 -13.52 14.00 -11.84
N GLY A 197 -14.80 13.76 -11.61
CA GLY A 197 -15.81 13.44 -12.61
C GLY A 197 -15.71 12.03 -13.20
N GLU A 198 -14.85 11.17 -12.60
CA GLU A 198 -14.63 9.77 -12.98
C GLU A 198 -14.01 8.97 -11.83
N LYS A 199 -13.94 7.64 -11.95
CA LYS A 199 -13.37 6.76 -10.92
C LYS A 199 -11.83 6.79 -10.96
N LEU A 200 -11.22 7.75 -10.29
CA LEU A 200 -9.77 7.89 -10.12
C LEU A 200 -9.28 7.56 -8.72
N PHE A 201 -10.20 7.36 -7.77
CA PHE A 201 -9.85 7.08 -6.38
C PHE A 201 -10.54 5.78 -5.93
N GLY A 202 -9.79 4.95 -5.24
CA GLY A 202 -10.24 3.72 -4.62
C GLY A 202 -9.58 3.55 -3.25
N PHE A 203 -9.76 2.39 -2.66
CA PHE A 203 -9.24 2.08 -1.34
C PHE A 203 -8.27 0.90 -1.39
N CYS A 204 -7.14 1.04 -0.72
CA CYS A 204 -6.26 -0.06 -0.34
C CYS A 204 -6.60 -0.45 1.10
N LEU A 205 -7.11 -1.66 1.30
CA LEU A 205 -7.38 -2.16 2.64
C LEU A 205 -6.12 -2.82 3.18
N ASP A 206 -5.55 -2.23 4.24
CA ASP A 206 -4.48 -2.83 5.01
C ASP A 206 -5.03 -3.63 6.19
N THR A 207 -4.72 -4.93 6.21
CA THR A 207 -5.23 -5.88 7.19
C THR A 207 -4.56 -5.77 8.56
N GLY A 208 -3.28 -5.44 8.58
CA GLY A 208 -2.52 -5.28 9.83
C GLY A 208 -2.88 -3.99 10.56
N HIS A 209 -3.11 -2.91 9.84
CA HIS A 209 -3.57 -1.65 10.42
C HIS A 209 -4.94 -1.80 11.10
N LEU A 210 -5.84 -2.62 10.54
CA LEU A 210 -7.11 -2.95 11.21
C LEU A 210 -6.90 -3.66 12.55
N LEU A 211 -5.94 -4.61 12.61
CA LEU A 211 -5.60 -5.33 13.84
C LEU A 211 -5.12 -4.40 14.95
N LEU A 212 -4.22 -3.47 14.62
CA LEU A 212 -3.70 -2.48 15.57
C LEU A 212 -4.82 -1.63 16.20
N LEU A 213 -5.87 -1.38 15.45
CA LEU A 213 -7.05 -0.62 15.89
C LEU A 213 -8.14 -1.51 16.50
N SER A 214 -7.92 -2.82 16.58
CA SER A 214 -8.91 -3.81 17.04
C SER A 214 -10.23 -3.74 16.24
N LEU A 215 -10.13 -3.43 14.95
CA LEU A 215 -11.27 -3.40 14.03
C LEU A 215 -11.50 -4.80 13.42
N ASP A 216 -12.77 -5.14 13.24
CA ASP A 216 -13.11 -6.40 12.58
C ASP A 216 -12.96 -6.30 11.06
N VAL A 217 -12.13 -7.17 10.48
CA VAL A 217 -11.79 -7.13 9.06
C VAL A 217 -13.00 -7.36 8.14
N TYR A 218 -13.95 -8.22 8.52
CA TYR A 218 -15.16 -8.46 7.73
C TYR A 218 -16.04 -7.22 7.67
N ASP A 219 -16.29 -6.61 8.85
CA ASP A 219 -17.16 -5.43 8.94
C ASP A 219 -16.57 -4.25 8.16
N CYS A 220 -15.24 -4.07 8.19
CA CYS A 220 -14.54 -3.05 7.40
C CYS A 220 -14.65 -3.31 5.89
N ILE A 221 -14.44 -4.56 5.46
CA ILE A 221 -14.55 -4.93 4.04
C ILE A 221 -15.96 -4.67 3.52
N VAL A 222 -16.98 -5.09 4.26
CA VAL A 222 -18.38 -4.92 3.85
C VAL A 222 -18.78 -3.45 3.81
N ALA A 223 -18.32 -2.65 4.78
CA ALA A 223 -18.62 -1.21 4.83
C ALA A 223 -18.04 -0.45 3.61
N LEU A 224 -16.84 -0.81 3.17
CA LEU A 224 -16.20 -0.19 2.01
C LEU A 224 -16.74 -0.73 0.67
N GLY A 225 -17.08 -2.02 0.63
CA GLY A 225 -17.64 -2.66 -0.55
C GLY A 225 -16.73 -2.54 -1.78
N ASN A 226 -17.31 -2.13 -2.92
CA ASN A 226 -16.61 -2.01 -4.20
C ASN A 226 -15.62 -0.83 -4.30
N ARG A 227 -15.43 -0.06 -3.22
CA ARG A 227 -14.37 0.96 -3.13
C ARG A 227 -13.00 0.33 -2.90
N ILE A 228 -12.95 -0.90 -2.37
CA ILE A 228 -11.71 -1.65 -2.23
C ILE A 228 -11.25 -2.12 -3.61
N VAL A 229 -10.10 -1.60 -4.07
CA VAL A 229 -9.49 -1.93 -5.36
C VAL A 229 -8.06 -2.43 -5.23
N ALA A 230 -7.45 -2.26 -4.05
CA ALA A 230 -6.13 -2.73 -3.68
C ALA A 230 -6.15 -3.33 -2.27
N LEU A 231 -5.16 -4.15 -1.95
CA LEU A 231 -5.00 -4.78 -0.64
C LEU A 231 -3.53 -4.70 -0.20
N HIS A 232 -3.32 -4.46 1.10
CA HIS A 232 -2.09 -4.77 1.81
C HIS A 232 -2.39 -5.88 2.80
N ILE A 233 -1.98 -7.10 2.44
CA ILE A 233 -2.27 -8.30 3.23
C ILE A 233 -1.04 -8.67 4.04
N HIS A 234 -1.14 -8.53 5.35
CA HIS A 234 -0.16 -9.03 6.30
C HIS A 234 -0.83 -9.31 7.64
N ASP A 235 -0.12 -9.97 8.52
CA ASP A 235 -0.55 -10.26 9.89
C ASP A 235 0.34 -9.51 10.88
N ASN A 236 -0.08 -9.39 12.12
CA ASN A 236 0.70 -8.91 13.25
C ASN A 236 0.13 -9.42 14.57
N ASN A 237 0.75 -9.03 15.69
CA ASN A 237 0.37 -9.44 17.04
C ASN A 237 -0.76 -8.57 17.66
N GLY A 238 -1.32 -7.61 16.92
CA GLY A 238 -2.32 -6.65 17.39
C GLY A 238 -1.75 -5.48 18.21
N VAL A 239 -0.42 -5.38 18.33
CA VAL A 239 0.29 -4.33 19.11
C VAL A 239 1.34 -3.60 18.29
N ASP A 240 2.12 -4.33 17.52
CA ASP A 240 3.20 -3.82 16.68
C ASP A 240 2.90 -4.11 15.20
N ASP A 241 3.24 -3.18 14.34
CA ASP A 241 3.06 -3.30 12.89
C ASP A 241 4.20 -4.14 12.29
N GLU A 242 4.06 -5.47 12.40
CA GLU A 242 5.16 -6.41 12.15
C GLU A 242 5.29 -6.82 10.67
N HIS A 243 4.26 -6.64 9.86
CA HIS A 243 4.21 -7.10 8.46
C HIS A 243 4.66 -8.57 8.30
N VAL A 244 4.07 -9.47 9.11
CA VAL A 244 4.40 -10.90 9.08
C VAL A 244 3.47 -11.67 8.14
N LEU A 245 3.81 -12.96 7.92
CA LEU A 245 3.03 -13.82 7.02
C LEU A 245 1.60 -14.04 7.56
N PRO A 246 0.61 -14.21 6.70
CA PRO A 246 -0.72 -14.66 7.11
C PRO A 246 -0.64 -15.94 7.95
N TYR A 247 -1.51 -16.05 8.94
CA TYR A 247 -1.57 -17.15 9.92
C TYR A 247 -0.41 -17.19 10.93
N THR A 248 0.48 -16.20 10.97
CA THR A 248 1.55 -16.12 11.98
C THR A 248 1.31 -15.04 13.03
N GLY A 249 0.24 -14.27 12.89
CA GLY A 249 -0.26 -13.29 13.86
C GLY A 249 -1.65 -13.66 14.38
N VAL A 250 -2.52 -12.67 14.55
CA VAL A 250 -3.83 -12.82 15.21
C VAL A 250 -5.04 -12.45 14.32
N LEU A 251 -4.85 -12.16 13.04
CA LEU A 251 -5.95 -11.81 12.14
C LEU A 251 -6.91 -13.00 11.94
N ASN A 252 -8.20 -12.71 11.95
CA ASN A 252 -9.22 -13.71 11.63
C ASN A 252 -9.39 -13.88 10.12
N TRP A 253 -8.57 -14.75 9.53
CA TRP A 253 -8.54 -15.01 8.08
C TRP A 253 -9.86 -15.56 7.53
N SER A 254 -10.65 -16.26 8.32
CA SER A 254 -11.98 -16.72 7.90
C SER A 254 -12.92 -15.54 7.67
N ARG A 255 -12.84 -14.51 8.52
CA ARG A 255 -13.62 -13.28 8.34
C ARG A 255 -13.14 -12.44 7.14
N PHE A 256 -11.81 -12.38 6.93
CA PHE A 256 -11.24 -11.74 5.75
C PHE A 256 -11.74 -12.38 4.45
N ILE A 257 -11.63 -13.71 4.33
CA ILE A 257 -12.11 -14.47 3.17
C ILE A 257 -13.62 -14.25 2.96
N LYS A 258 -14.41 -14.34 4.04
CA LYS A 258 -15.85 -14.11 3.99
C LYS A 258 -16.20 -12.70 3.50
N GLY A 259 -15.51 -11.68 4.01
CA GLY A 259 -15.72 -10.28 3.60
C GLY A 259 -15.43 -10.06 2.12
N LEU A 260 -14.29 -10.54 1.61
CA LEU A 260 -13.95 -10.42 0.19
C LEU A 260 -14.91 -11.17 -0.72
N ARG A 261 -15.43 -12.31 -0.28
CA ARG A 261 -16.49 -13.05 -0.98
C ARG A 261 -17.78 -12.23 -1.04
N GLU A 262 -18.22 -11.68 0.09
CA GLU A 262 -19.44 -10.87 0.22
C GLU A 262 -19.47 -9.72 -0.77
N ILE A 263 -18.35 -8.99 -0.88
CA ILE A 263 -18.24 -7.87 -1.84
C ILE A 263 -17.90 -8.31 -3.26
N SER A 264 -17.79 -9.62 -3.52
CA SER A 264 -17.37 -10.17 -4.81
C SER A 264 -16.06 -9.58 -5.32
N TYR A 265 -15.06 -9.43 -4.44
CA TYR A 265 -13.76 -8.87 -4.80
C TYR A 265 -13.09 -9.64 -5.94
N LYS A 266 -12.56 -8.91 -6.93
CA LYS A 266 -11.88 -9.48 -8.13
C LYS A 266 -10.51 -8.84 -8.39
N GLY A 267 -10.03 -8.03 -7.47
CA GLY A 267 -8.72 -7.39 -7.58
C GLY A 267 -7.55 -8.36 -7.34
N THR A 268 -6.38 -7.82 -7.14
CA THR A 268 -5.16 -8.58 -6.84
C THR A 268 -5.11 -8.91 -5.34
N ILE A 269 -4.75 -10.15 -5.01
CA ILE A 269 -4.36 -10.55 -3.64
C ILE A 269 -2.90 -10.14 -3.49
N ASN A 270 -2.66 -9.04 -2.80
CA ASN A 270 -1.34 -8.47 -2.65
C ASN A 270 -0.82 -8.57 -1.21
N PHE A 271 0.37 -9.16 -1.05
CA PHE A 271 1.01 -9.32 0.25
C PHE A 271 2.03 -8.23 0.52
N GLU A 272 1.87 -7.55 1.64
CA GLU A 272 2.82 -6.58 2.17
C GLU A 272 3.56 -7.15 3.38
N THR A 273 4.41 -8.14 3.15
CA THR A 273 5.13 -8.89 4.18
C THR A 273 6.61 -8.55 4.26
N CYS A 274 6.99 -7.33 3.91
CA CYS A 274 8.38 -6.86 3.88
C CYS A 274 9.10 -6.98 5.24
N GLY A 275 8.38 -6.92 6.34
CA GLY A 275 8.92 -7.14 7.68
C GLY A 275 9.51 -8.54 7.91
N VAL A 276 9.09 -9.52 7.12
CA VAL A 276 9.59 -10.90 7.18
C VAL A 276 10.68 -11.15 6.15
N HIS A 277 10.55 -10.62 4.93
CA HIS A 277 11.48 -10.90 3.83
C HIS A 277 12.96 -10.68 4.25
N ARG A 278 13.23 -9.56 4.95
CA ARG A 278 14.57 -9.19 5.42
C ARG A 278 15.08 -10.03 6.60
N LYS A 279 14.20 -10.79 7.27
CA LYS A 279 14.57 -11.66 8.42
C LYS A 279 15.00 -13.05 7.97
N PHE A 280 14.65 -13.47 6.75
CA PHE A 280 15.06 -14.78 6.23
C PHE A 280 16.46 -14.73 5.61
N PRO A 281 17.30 -15.76 5.87
CA PRO A 281 18.53 -15.96 5.10
C PRO A 281 18.19 -16.08 3.60
N LYS A 282 19.11 -15.62 2.74
CA LYS A 282 18.93 -15.65 1.27
C LYS A 282 18.54 -17.05 0.76
N GLU A 283 19.09 -18.09 1.36
CA GLU A 283 18.86 -19.50 0.98
C GLU A 283 17.43 -19.98 1.29
N LEU A 284 16.78 -19.41 2.29
CA LEU A 284 15.41 -19.76 2.71
C LEU A 284 14.34 -18.86 2.10
N LEU A 285 14.72 -17.72 1.55
CA LEU A 285 13.79 -16.78 0.94
C LEU A 285 12.90 -17.41 -0.14
N PRO A 286 13.40 -18.27 -1.06
CA PRO A 286 12.55 -18.94 -2.05
C PRO A 286 11.45 -19.83 -1.45
N SER A 287 11.74 -20.53 -0.35
CA SER A 287 10.77 -21.40 0.31
C SER A 287 9.66 -20.58 1.00
N MET A 288 10.04 -19.48 1.66
CA MET A 288 9.11 -18.54 2.27
C MET A 288 8.20 -17.90 1.20
N LEU A 289 8.76 -17.45 0.08
CA LEU A 289 7.99 -16.88 -1.03
C LEU A 289 7.01 -17.88 -1.61
N SER A 290 7.42 -19.17 -1.76
CA SER A 290 6.52 -20.22 -2.26
C SER A 290 5.34 -20.45 -1.31
N LEU A 291 5.59 -20.49 0.01
CA LEU A 291 4.52 -20.61 1.01
C LEU A 291 3.55 -19.43 0.91
N LEU A 292 4.07 -18.21 0.74
CA LEU A 292 3.23 -17.01 0.64
C LEU A 292 2.40 -17.02 -0.66
N ALA A 293 2.97 -17.42 -1.80
CA ALA A 293 2.24 -17.56 -3.05
C ALA A 293 1.15 -18.64 -2.97
N ASP A 294 1.43 -19.77 -2.31
CA ASP A 294 0.43 -20.83 -2.08
C ASP A 294 -0.69 -20.35 -1.14
N THR A 295 -0.37 -19.53 -0.15
CA THR A 295 -1.38 -18.86 0.70
C THR A 295 -2.30 -17.97 -0.13
N GLY A 296 -1.74 -17.22 -1.09
CA GLY A 296 -2.54 -16.38 -2.01
C GLY A 296 -3.48 -17.20 -2.89
N LYS A 297 -3.01 -18.32 -3.43
CA LYS A 297 -3.85 -19.26 -4.21
C LYS A 297 -4.97 -19.85 -3.33
N TYR A 298 -4.66 -20.20 -2.09
CA TYR A 298 -5.65 -20.66 -1.13
C TYR A 298 -6.72 -19.59 -0.87
N PHE A 299 -6.34 -18.33 -0.70
CA PHE A 299 -7.31 -17.24 -0.56
C PHE A 299 -8.18 -17.09 -1.81
N ASP A 300 -7.57 -17.10 -3.01
CA ASP A 300 -8.32 -17.02 -4.28
C ASP A 300 -9.35 -18.16 -4.39
N GLU A 301 -8.93 -19.40 -4.11
CA GLU A 301 -9.83 -20.56 -4.10
C GLU A 301 -10.99 -20.36 -3.13
N LYS A 302 -10.71 -19.97 -1.87
CA LYS A 302 -11.73 -19.84 -0.84
C LYS A 302 -12.67 -18.65 -1.06
N ILE A 303 -12.18 -17.54 -1.59
CA ILE A 303 -13.01 -16.37 -1.92
C ILE A 303 -13.96 -16.69 -3.07
N ASN A 304 -13.54 -17.48 -4.06
CA ASN A 304 -14.36 -17.84 -5.22
C ASN A 304 -15.17 -19.15 -5.05
N ALA A 305 -14.96 -19.90 -3.97
CA ALA A 305 -15.74 -21.10 -3.70
C ALA A 305 -17.22 -20.76 -3.44
N PRO A 306 -18.16 -21.60 -3.90
CA PRO A 306 -19.55 -21.48 -3.46
C PRO A 306 -19.67 -21.56 -1.93
N GLU A 307 -20.64 -20.86 -1.35
CA GLU A 307 -20.91 -21.07 0.08
C GLU A 307 -21.24 -22.55 0.35
N GLU A 308 -20.51 -23.15 1.28
CA GLU A 308 -20.91 -24.46 1.80
C GLU A 308 -22.23 -24.26 2.54
N GLN A 309 -23.28 -24.94 2.07
CA GLN A 309 -24.64 -24.91 2.65
C GLN A 309 -24.67 -25.55 4.03
#